data_30a113f26cd823c32aa3169e663c018e
#
_entry.id   30a113f26cd823c32aa3169e663c018e
#
_cell.length_a   1.000
_cell.length_b   1.000
_cell.length_c   1.000
_cell.angle_alpha   90.00
_cell.angle_beta   90.00
_cell.angle_gamma   90.00
#
_symmetry.space_group_name_H-M   'P 1'
#
loop_
_entity.id
_entity.type
_entity.pdbx_description
1 polymer ?
#
loop_
_entity_poly.entity_id
_entity_poly.type
_entity_poly.pdbx_seq_one_letter_code
_entity_poly.pdbx_strand_id
1 'polypeptide(L)'
;MAILTVNQLSKNYGKINALQQVSFSVPKGSVFGILGPNGSGKTTLLGIVMDVLKSSGGSFQLFEELPTAKTRQRIGTLLETPNFYHYLSAVQNLKITAAIKQQGEDDIDRVLEIVNLTQRKNSPFSTYSLGMKQRLAIAAALLGNPEVLVLDEPTNGLDPVGIAEIRELIKKLAKDGKTIIMASHMLDEVEKVCTHVAILKFGKLITYGDVNEILVNDDIVEIASSDLERLKNTIINMAGNTHVQISNETVHVNFAAGTANLEAVNKFCFENGIVLSHLQLKKKSLETKFLELTN
;
A
#
# COMPACT_ATOMS: atom_id res chain seq x y z
N MET A 1 -14.51 11.46 -9.58
CA MET A 1 -15.40 10.33 -9.21
C MET A 1 -14.68 9.48 -8.17
N ALA A 2 -15.29 9.30 -7.01
CA ALA A 2 -14.77 8.46 -5.93
C ALA A 2 -15.44 7.07 -5.96
N ILE A 3 -14.66 6.02 -5.74
CA ILE A 3 -15.17 4.64 -5.63
C ILE A 3 -15.65 4.35 -4.21
N LEU A 4 -14.93 4.85 -3.22
CA LEU A 4 -15.27 4.76 -1.81
C LEU A 4 -15.14 6.14 -1.19
N THR A 5 -16.17 6.60 -0.48
CA THR A 5 -16.11 7.79 0.36
C THR A 5 -16.48 7.38 1.77
N VAL A 6 -15.58 7.56 2.71
CA VAL A 6 -15.77 7.25 4.14
C VAL A 6 -15.96 8.56 4.89
N ASN A 7 -16.99 8.65 5.74
CA ASN A 7 -17.33 9.85 6.48
C ASN A 7 -17.51 9.55 7.97
N GLN A 8 -16.58 10.01 8.80
CA GLN A 8 -16.54 9.89 10.26
C GLN A 8 -16.80 8.46 10.76
N LEU A 9 -16.30 7.46 10.02
CA LEU A 9 -16.55 6.05 10.31
C LEU A 9 -15.90 5.66 11.64
N SER A 10 -16.71 5.04 12.51
CA SER A 10 -16.29 4.65 13.85
C SER A 10 -16.69 3.20 14.13
N LYS A 11 -15.86 2.49 14.90
CA LYS A 11 -16.14 1.12 15.37
C LYS A 11 -15.57 0.89 16.75
N ASN A 12 -16.44 0.48 17.64
CA ASN A 12 -16.10 0.14 19.03
C ASN A 12 -16.38 -1.35 19.29
N TYR A 13 -15.46 -2.00 19.98
CA TYR A 13 -15.62 -3.33 20.56
C TYR A 13 -15.53 -3.20 22.08
N GLY A 14 -16.67 -2.97 22.72
CA GLY A 14 -16.71 -2.64 24.15
C GLY A 14 -15.90 -1.37 24.44
N LYS A 15 -14.78 -1.51 25.19
CA LYS A 15 -13.88 -0.39 25.53
C LYS A 15 -12.83 -0.08 24.46
N ILE A 16 -12.70 -0.91 23.43
CA ILE A 16 -11.69 -0.75 22.38
C ILE A 16 -12.28 0.04 21.23
N ASN A 17 -11.69 1.21 20.93
CA ASN A 17 -12.05 2.04 19.80
C ASN A 17 -11.22 1.63 18.59
N ALA A 18 -11.72 0.68 17.78
CA ALA A 18 -11.01 0.15 16.63
C ALA A 18 -10.94 1.13 15.44
N LEU A 19 -11.97 2.01 15.30
CA LEU A 19 -11.97 3.14 14.38
C LEU A 19 -12.58 4.37 15.07
N GLN A 20 -11.99 5.54 14.83
CA GLN A 20 -12.32 6.80 15.50
C GLN A 20 -12.51 7.90 14.45
N GLN A 21 -13.75 8.09 13.97
CA GLN A 21 -14.16 9.15 13.05
C GLN A 21 -13.26 9.26 11.79
N VAL A 22 -12.94 8.12 11.18
CA VAL A 22 -12.11 8.04 9.99
C VAL A 22 -12.87 8.60 8.78
N SER A 23 -12.23 9.51 8.04
CA SER A 23 -12.80 10.14 6.84
C SER A 23 -11.77 10.27 5.73
N PHE A 24 -12.02 9.67 4.56
CA PHE A 24 -11.20 9.78 3.36
C PHE A 24 -11.99 9.36 2.12
N SER A 25 -11.42 9.56 0.93
CA SER A 25 -11.99 9.10 -0.33
C SER A 25 -10.96 8.38 -1.17
N VAL A 26 -11.44 7.38 -1.95
CA VAL A 26 -10.64 6.57 -2.87
C VAL A 26 -11.00 6.98 -4.30
N PRO A 27 -10.09 7.57 -5.07
CA PRO A 27 -10.32 7.92 -6.46
C PRO A 27 -10.48 6.68 -7.36
N LYS A 28 -11.32 6.79 -8.42
CA LYS A 28 -11.43 5.76 -9.45
C LYS A 28 -10.09 5.60 -10.19
N GLY A 29 -9.70 4.35 -10.47
CA GLY A 29 -8.47 4.01 -11.20
C GLY A 29 -7.21 4.10 -10.34
N SER A 30 -7.30 4.43 -9.06
CA SER A 30 -6.16 4.45 -8.15
C SER A 30 -5.80 3.07 -7.61
N VAL A 31 -4.54 2.89 -7.26
CA VAL A 31 -4.11 1.88 -6.28
C VAL A 31 -4.00 2.59 -4.94
N PHE A 32 -4.94 2.30 -4.04
CA PHE A 32 -5.09 2.98 -2.75
C PHE A 32 -4.63 2.08 -1.61
N GLY A 33 -3.59 2.49 -0.90
CA GLY A 33 -3.05 1.78 0.26
C GLY A 33 -3.68 2.24 1.58
N ILE A 34 -4.20 1.33 2.38
CA ILE A 34 -4.59 1.59 3.78
C ILE A 34 -3.46 1.06 4.65
N LEU A 35 -2.67 1.98 5.23
CA LEU A 35 -1.43 1.68 5.92
C LEU A 35 -1.57 1.78 7.43
N GLY A 36 -0.77 1.00 8.13
CA GLY A 36 -0.66 1.11 9.58
C GLY A 36 -0.19 -0.19 10.23
N PRO A 37 0.27 -0.14 11.47
CA PRO A 37 0.69 -1.32 12.22
C PRO A 37 -0.49 -2.27 12.47
N ASN A 38 -0.18 -3.48 12.94
CA ASN A 38 -1.20 -4.42 13.37
C ASN A 38 -2.05 -3.79 14.49
N GLY A 39 -3.37 -3.97 14.43
CA GLY A 39 -4.32 -3.34 15.35
C GLY A 39 -4.66 -1.88 15.06
N SER A 40 -4.17 -1.28 13.96
CA SER A 40 -4.52 0.11 13.59
C SER A 40 -5.94 0.30 13.06
N GLY A 41 -6.68 -0.78 12.77
CA GLY A 41 -8.07 -0.73 12.30
C GLY A 41 -8.27 -1.04 10.81
N LYS A 42 -7.22 -1.39 10.04
CA LYS A 42 -7.31 -1.67 8.60
C LYS A 42 -8.35 -2.73 8.24
N THR A 43 -8.21 -3.94 8.78
CA THR A 43 -9.15 -5.06 8.57
C THR A 43 -10.56 -4.73 9.06
N THR A 44 -10.69 -3.99 10.17
CA THR A 44 -11.99 -3.51 10.67
C THR A 44 -12.65 -2.57 9.67
N LEU A 45 -11.90 -1.62 9.09
CA LEU A 45 -12.40 -0.71 8.08
C LEU A 45 -12.88 -1.46 6.83
N LEU A 46 -12.04 -2.36 6.29
CA LEU A 46 -12.41 -3.17 5.13
C LEU A 46 -13.61 -4.09 5.43
N GLY A 47 -13.66 -4.69 6.61
CA GLY A 47 -14.78 -5.53 7.05
C GLY A 47 -16.12 -4.76 7.11
N ILE A 48 -16.10 -3.47 7.51
CA ILE A 48 -17.30 -2.62 7.49
C ILE A 48 -17.70 -2.29 6.05
N VAL A 49 -16.77 -1.89 5.21
CA VAL A 49 -17.04 -1.54 3.79
C VAL A 49 -17.63 -2.74 3.05
N MET A 50 -17.16 -3.96 3.36
CA MET A 50 -17.63 -5.20 2.74
C MET A 50 -18.85 -5.84 3.45
N ASP A 51 -19.42 -5.17 4.47
CA ASP A 51 -20.63 -5.62 5.22
C ASP A 51 -20.42 -6.89 6.07
N VAL A 52 -19.19 -7.24 6.35
CA VAL A 52 -18.84 -8.32 7.31
C VAL A 52 -19.03 -7.81 8.74
N LEU A 53 -18.81 -6.52 8.95
CA LEU A 53 -18.92 -5.84 10.24
C LEU A 53 -19.87 -4.63 10.14
N LYS A 54 -20.61 -4.35 11.21
CA LYS A 54 -21.41 -3.12 11.34
C LYS A 54 -20.57 -2.01 11.99
N SER A 55 -20.65 -0.79 11.44
CA SER A 55 -20.07 0.39 12.07
C SER A 55 -20.80 0.72 13.39
N SER A 56 -20.11 1.41 14.30
CA SER A 56 -20.72 2.00 15.51
C SER A 56 -21.18 3.44 15.28
N GLY A 57 -20.72 4.10 14.21
CA GLY A 57 -21.09 5.46 13.82
C GLY A 57 -20.45 5.85 12.50
N GLY A 58 -20.88 6.99 11.96
CA GLY A 58 -20.47 7.44 10.65
C GLY A 58 -21.15 6.72 9.49
N SER A 59 -20.71 6.99 8.27
CA SER A 59 -21.29 6.43 7.04
C SER A 59 -20.23 6.25 5.97
N PHE A 60 -20.56 5.53 4.90
CA PHE A 60 -19.75 5.47 3.70
C PHE A 60 -20.61 5.31 2.45
N GLN A 61 -20.05 5.63 1.31
CA GLN A 61 -20.66 5.45 -0.01
C GLN A 61 -19.74 4.59 -0.87
N LEU A 62 -20.33 3.76 -1.72
CA LEU A 62 -19.67 3.00 -2.76
C LEU A 62 -20.16 3.50 -4.12
N PHE A 63 -19.22 3.87 -5.02
CA PHE A 63 -19.57 4.41 -6.35
C PHE A 63 -20.46 5.66 -6.28
N GLU A 64 -20.28 6.50 -5.24
CA GLU A 64 -21.08 7.70 -4.96
C GLU A 64 -22.56 7.37 -4.61
N GLU A 65 -22.87 6.10 -4.31
CA GLU A 65 -24.19 5.60 -3.94
C GLU A 65 -24.18 5.02 -2.51
N LEU A 66 -25.35 4.87 -1.92
CA LEU A 66 -25.50 4.12 -0.66
C LEU A 66 -25.11 2.66 -0.88
N PRO A 67 -24.38 2.03 0.06
CA PRO A 67 -23.92 0.67 -0.10
C PRO A 67 -25.09 -0.34 -0.09
N THR A 68 -25.15 -1.15 -1.13
CA THR A 68 -26.14 -2.20 -1.32
C THR A 68 -25.46 -3.52 -1.70
N ALA A 69 -26.18 -4.63 -1.68
CA ALA A 69 -25.66 -5.89 -2.21
C ALA A 69 -25.23 -5.74 -3.68
N LYS A 70 -25.99 -4.99 -4.49
CA LYS A 70 -25.71 -4.75 -5.91
C LYS A 70 -24.42 -3.95 -6.11
N THR A 71 -24.18 -2.91 -5.31
CA THR A 71 -22.92 -2.14 -5.40
C THR A 71 -21.72 -2.98 -4.99
N ARG A 72 -21.87 -3.91 -4.02
CA ARG A 72 -20.80 -4.82 -3.60
C ARG A 72 -20.50 -5.92 -4.60
N GLN A 73 -21.46 -6.33 -5.46
CA GLN A 73 -21.19 -7.26 -6.55
C GLN A 73 -20.17 -6.74 -7.58
N ARG A 74 -19.98 -5.40 -7.65
CA ARG A 74 -18.97 -4.75 -8.49
C ARG A 74 -17.56 -4.79 -7.87
N ILE A 75 -17.43 -5.38 -6.66
CA ILE A 75 -16.17 -5.42 -5.90
C ILE A 75 -15.72 -6.87 -5.75
N GLY A 76 -14.52 -7.17 -6.16
CA GLY A 76 -13.84 -8.43 -5.83
C GLY A 76 -13.07 -8.31 -4.52
N THR A 77 -13.17 -9.30 -3.64
CA THR A 77 -12.57 -9.19 -2.31
C THR A 77 -11.65 -10.35 -1.99
N LEU A 78 -10.53 -10.04 -1.35
CA LEU A 78 -9.70 -10.95 -0.59
C LEU A 78 -9.54 -10.33 0.80
N LEU A 79 -10.34 -10.84 1.77
CA LEU A 79 -10.22 -10.48 3.17
C LEU A 79 -9.58 -11.66 3.91
N GLU A 80 -8.53 -11.36 4.69
CA GLU A 80 -7.75 -12.34 5.44
C GLU A 80 -7.08 -13.41 4.54
N THR A 81 -7.01 -14.66 5.02
CA THR A 81 -6.33 -15.76 4.34
C THR A 81 -7.20 -16.42 3.28
N PRO A 82 -6.58 -16.93 2.18
CA PRO A 82 -7.30 -17.72 1.19
C PRO A 82 -7.96 -18.96 1.80
N ASN A 83 -9.29 -19.02 1.75
CA ASN A 83 -10.06 -20.12 2.31
C ASN A 83 -10.72 -20.97 1.20
N PHE A 84 -10.04 -22.04 0.80
CA PHE A 84 -10.47 -22.94 -0.25
C PHE A 84 -10.52 -24.39 0.23
N TYR A 85 -11.27 -25.24 -0.46
CA TYR A 85 -11.29 -26.67 -0.18
C TYR A 85 -9.98 -27.32 -0.60
N HIS A 86 -9.22 -27.84 0.37
CA HIS A 86 -7.85 -28.31 0.19
C HIS A 86 -7.70 -29.47 -0.79
N TYR A 87 -8.70 -30.33 -0.88
CA TYR A 87 -8.72 -31.50 -1.75
C TYR A 87 -9.23 -31.22 -3.17
N LEU A 88 -9.83 -30.04 -3.40
CA LEU A 88 -10.30 -29.63 -4.72
C LEU A 88 -9.22 -28.91 -5.51
N SER A 89 -9.33 -28.99 -6.83
CA SER A 89 -8.47 -28.22 -7.74
C SER A 89 -8.79 -26.73 -7.73
N ALA A 90 -7.94 -25.90 -8.34
CA ALA A 90 -8.21 -24.47 -8.53
C ALA A 90 -9.52 -24.26 -9.29
N VAL A 91 -9.72 -24.97 -10.40
CA VAL A 91 -10.96 -24.86 -11.19
C VAL A 91 -12.19 -25.16 -10.35
N GLN A 92 -12.16 -26.26 -9.57
CA GLN A 92 -13.30 -26.64 -8.73
C GLN A 92 -13.58 -25.60 -7.64
N ASN A 93 -12.55 -25.08 -6.99
CA ASN A 93 -12.69 -24.00 -6.00
C ASN A 93 -13.26 -22.72 -6.63
N LEU A 94 -12.77 -22.33 -7.80
CA LEU A 94 -13.28 -21.15 -8.51
C LEU A 94 -14.73 -21.34 -9.00
N LYS A 95 -15.15 -22.56 -9.39
CA LYS A 95 -16.55 -22.87 -9.70
C LYS A 95 -17.47 -22.67 -8.49
N ILE A 96 -17.03 -23.12 -7.30
CA ILE A 96 -17.79 -22.87 -6.05
C ILE A 96 -17.89 -21.36 -5.79
N THR A 97 -16.79 -20.62 -5.94
CA THR A 97 -16.81 -19.15 -5.76
C THR A 97 -17.71 -18.49 -6.78
N ALA A 98 -17.69 -18.88 -8.05
CA ALA A 98 -18.57 -18.34 -9.10
C ALA A 98 -20.05 -18.62 -8.80
N ALA A 99 -20.37 -19.84 -8.34
CA ALA A 99 -21.74 -20.21 -7.92
C ALA A 99 -22.25 -19.36 -6.74
N ILE A 100 -21.39 -19.09 -5.73
CA ILE A 100 -21.72 -18.19 -4.61
C ILE A 100 -21.94 -16.76 -5.09
N LYS A 101 -21.07 -16.26 -5.98
CA LYS A 101 -21.18 -14.92 -6.58
C LYS A 101 -22.33 -14.81 -7.59
N GLN A 102 -22.87 -15.94 -8.07
CA GLN A 102 -23.83 -16.02 -9.19
C GLN A 102 -23.32 -15.37 -10.49
N GLN A 103 -22.00 -15.36 -10.69
CA GLN A 103 -21.34 -14.79 -11.88
C GLN A 103 -19.91 -15.32 -12.04
N GLY A 104 -19.39 -15.27 -13.28
CA GLY A 104 -17.97 -15.49 -13.58
C GLY A 104 -17.57 -16.97 -13.72
N GLU A 105 -18.49 -17.89 -13.95
CA GLU A 105 -18.15 -19.30 -14.23
C GLU A 105 -17.43 -19.44 -15.56
N ASP A 106 -17.83 -18.70 -16.57
CA ASP A 106 -17.22 -18.60 -17.90
C ASP A 106 -15.87 -17.85 -17.89
N ASP A 107 -15.54 -17.23 -16.78
CA ASP A 107 -14.36 -16.37 -16.59
C ASP A 107 -13.17 -17.10 -15.96
N ILE A 108 -13.35 -18.37 -15.55
CA ILE A 108 -12.37 -19.13 -14.76
C ILE A 108 -11.03 -19.28 -15.47
N ASP A 109 -11.02 -19.64 -16.76
CA ASP A 109 -9.77 -19.81 -17.48
C ASP A 109 -9.03 -18.46 -17.64
N ARG A 110 -9.75 -17.36 -17.90
CA ARG A 110 -9.17 -16.02 -17.98
C ARG A 110 -8.53 -15.59 -16.67
N VAL A 111 -9.21 -15.74 -15.54
CA VAL A 111 -8.62 -15.33 -14.25
C VAL A 111 -7.43 -16.21 -13.86
N LEU A 112 -7.43 -17.50 -14.19
CA LEU A 112 -6.28 -18.39 -13.96
C LEU A 112 -5.07 -18.03 -14.82
N GLU A 113 -5.30 -17.54 -16.04
CA GLU A 113 -4.25 -17.01 -16.91
C GLU A 113 -3.67 -15.72 -16.33
N ILE A 114 -4.52 -14.76 -15.91
CA ILE A 114 -4.10 -13.49 -15.31
C ILE A 114 -3.16 -13.72 -14.13
N VAL A 115 -3.46 -14.69 -13.27
CA VAL A 115 -2.66 -14.99 -12.06
C VAL A 115 -1.57 -16.04 -12.30
N ASN A 116 -1.34 -16.43 -13.55
CA ASN A 116 -0.31 -17.43 -13.93
C ASN A 116 -0.45 -18.77 -13.20
N LEU A 117 -1.68 -19.32 -13.17
CA LEU A 117 -1.98 -20.63 -12.58
C LEU A 117 -2.57 -21.65 -13.57
N THR A 118 -2.60 -21.34 -14.87
CA THR A 118 -3.19 -22.19 -15.92
C THR A 118 -2.61 -23.60 -15.90
N GLN A 119 -1.30 -23.75 -15.78
CA GLN A 119 -0.64 -25.06 -15.79
C GLN A 119 -0.91 -25.91 -14.54
N ARG A 120 -1.34 -25.28 -13.45
CA ARG A 120 -1.64 -25.93 -12.18
C ARG A 120 -3.14 -26.00 -11.89
N LYS A 121 -3.99 -25.56 -12.82
CA LYS A 121 -5.45 -25.41 -12.61
C LYS A 121 -6.17 -26.66 -12.13
N ASN A 122 -5.67 -27.84 -12.49
CA ASN A 122 -6.24 -29.13 -12.12
C ASN A 122 -5.57 -29.78 -10.90
N SER A 123 -4.52 -29.18 -10.35
CA SER A 123 -3.83 -29.71 -9.16
C SER A 123 -4.62 -29.37 -7.89
N PRO A 124 -4.65 -30.26 -6.88
CA PRO A 124 -5.30 -29.98 -5.60
C PRO A 124 -4.70 -28.74 -4.91
N PHE A 125 -5.54 -27.92 -4.29
CA PHE A 125 -5.12 -26.70 -3.58
C PHE A 125 -4.10 -26.98 -2.46
N SER A 126 -4.18 -28.18 -1.83
CA SER A 126 -3.23 -28.62 -0.82
C SER A 126 -1.77 -28.64 -1.31
N THR A 127 -1.56 -28.80 -2.63
CA THR A 127 -0.23 -28.86 -3.25
C THR A 127 0.33 -27.49 -3.65
N TYR A 128 -0.41 -26.42 -3.38
CA TYR A 128 0.00 -25.07 -3.74
C TYR A 128 0.94 -24.47 -2.71
N SER A 129 1.97 -23.75 -3.17
CA SER A 129 2.78 -22.87 -2.33
C SER A 129 1.91 -21.72 -1.80
N LEU A 130 2.37 -21.01 -0.77
CA LEU A 130 1.63 -19.87 -0.23
C LEU A 130 1.38 -18.80 -1.30
N GLY A 131 2.38 -18.48 -2.15
CA GLY A 131 2.22 -17.54 -3.26
C GLY A 131 1.20 -17.99 -4.30
N MET A 132 1.15 -19.31 -4.62
CA MET A 132 0.11 -19.86 -5.50
C MET A 132 -1.28 -19.77 -4.87
N LYS A 133 -1.40 -20.01 -3.55
CA LYS A 133 -2.65 -19.88 -2.81
C LYS A 133 -3.15 -18.44 -2.85
N GLN A 134 -2.26 -17.48 -2.64
CA GLN A 134 -2.58 -16.04 -2.69
C GLN A 134 -3.02 -15.61 -4.10
N ARG A 135 -2.32 -16.08 -5.14
CA ARG A 135 -2.70 -15.83 -6.53
C ARG A 135 -4.08 -16.41 -6.86
N LEU A 136 -4.40 -17.62 -6.38
CA LEU A 136 -5.73 -18.20 -6.55
C LEU A 136 -6.83 -17.38 -5.84
N ALA A 137 -6.52 -16.81 -4.66
CA ALA A 137 -7.47 -15.93 -3.96
C ALA A 137 -7.73 -14.63 -4.74
N ILE A 138 -6.70 -14.06 -5.36
CA ILE A 138 -6.87 -12.91 -6.26
C ILE A 138 -7.66 -13.33 -7.51
N ALA A 139 -7.45 -14.52 -8.07
CA ALA A 139 -8.25 -15.03 -9.17
C ALA A 139 -9.75 -15.14 -8.78
N ALA A 140 -10.04 -15.64 -7.58
CA ALA A 140 -11.40 -15.71 -7.05
C ALA A 140 -12.02 -14.30 -6.87
N ALA A 141 -11.22 -13.32 -6.43
CA ALA A 141 -11.65 -11.94 -6.37
C ALA A 141 -12.00 -11.38 -7.76
N LEU A 142 -11.23 -11.74 -8.80
CA LEU A 142 -11.39 -11.29 -10.19
C LEU A 142 -12.59 -11.90 -10.93
N LEU A 143 -13.19 -12.98 -10.44
CA LEU A 143 -14.36 -13.61 -11.09
C LEU A 143 -15.50 -12.62 -11.28
N GLY A 144 -16.07 -12.61 -12.50
CA GLY A 144 -17.13 -11.68 -12.88
C GLY A 144 -16.61 -10.28 -13.24
N ASN A 145 -15.30 -10.13 -13.42
CA ASN A 145 -14.63 -8.91 -13.87
C ASN A 145 -14.98 -7.63 -13.08
N PRO A 146 -14.85 -7.62 -11.73
CA PRO A 146 -15.22 -6.47 -10.91
C PRO A 146 -14.44 -5.22 -11.29
N GLU A 147 -15.02 -4.04 -11.06
CA GLU A 147 -14.37 -2.74 -11.28
C GLU A 147 -13.33 -2.42 -10.19
N VAL A 148 -13.56 -2.95 -8.99
CA VAL A 148 -12.77 -2.68 -7.80
C VAL A 148 -12.28 -3.98 -7.18
N LEU A 149 -11.05 -4.00 -6.71
CA LEU A 149 -10.51 -5.06 -5.86
C LEU A 149 -10.22 -4.52 -4.47
N VAL A 150 -10.63 -5.25 -3.44
CA VAL A 150 -10.29 -5.00 -2.04
C VAL A 150 -9.45 -6.16 -1.53
N LEU A 151 -8.20 -5.89 -1.18
CA LEU A 151 -7.20 -6.89 -0.82
C LEU A 151 -6.66 -6.59 0.59
N ASP A 152 -6.90 -7.46 1.55
CA ASP A 152 -6.33 -7.34 2.89
C ASP A 152 -5.04 -8.14 2.99
N GLU A 153 -3.91 -7.46 3.25
CA GLU A 153 -2.56 -8.01 3.40
C GLU A 153 -2.16 -8.99 2.26
N PRO A 154 -2.26 -8.61 0.96
CA PRO A 154 -2.12 -9.55 -0.16
C PRO A 154 -0.72 -10.16 -0.29
N THR A 155 0.30 -9.60 0.36
CA THR A 155 1.69 -10.05 0.32
C THR A 155 2.16 -10.69 1.63
N ASN A 156 1.28 -10.78 2.63
CA ASN A 156 1.66 -11.25 3.97
C ASN A 156 2.14 -12.72 3.95
N GLY A 157 3.29 -12.96 4.58
CA GLY A 157 3.88 -14.29 4.72
C GLY A 157 4.54 -14.85 3.45
N LEU A 158 4.57 -14.10 2.35
CA LEU A 158 5.24 -14.50 1.13
C LEU A 158 6.77 -14.27 1.23
N ASP A 159 7.51 -15.06 0.48
CA ASP A 159 8.93 -14.81 0.22
C ASP A 159 9.12 -13.60 -0.73
N PRO A 160 10.33 -13.04 -0.85
CA PRO A 160 10.58 -11.87 -1.69
C PRO A 160 10.16 -12.06 -3.15
N VAL A 161 10.24 -13.26 -3.68
CA VAL A 161 9.81 -13.57 -5.07
C VAL A 161 8.29 -13.50 -5.17
N GLY A 162 7.57 -14.13 -4.25
CA GLY A 162 6.11 -14.08 -4.19
C GLY A 162 5.57 -12.65 -3.99
N ILE A 163 6.23 -11.83 -3.16
CA ILE A 163 5.90 -10.41 -3.00
C ILE A 163 6.04 -9.67 -4.34
N ALA A 164 7.16 -9.88 -5.05
CA ALA A 164 7.39 -9.26 -6.35
C ALA A 164 6.34 -9.69 -7.40
N GLU A 165 5.96 -10.98 -7.43
CA GLU A 165 4.92 -11.48 -8.33
C GLU A 165 3.55 -10.85 -8.06
N ILE A 166 3.12 -10.75 -6.80
CA ILE A 166 1.85 -10.10 -6.43
C ILE A 166 1.89 -8.61 -6.75
N ARG A 167 3.01 -7.94 -6.50
CA ARG A 167 3.20 -6.53 -6.85
C ARG A 167 3.00 -6.28 -8.35
N GLU A 168 3.65 -7.06 -9.20
CA GLU A 168 3.52 -6.90 -10.66
C GLU A 168 2.11 -7.25 -11.14
N LEU A 169 1.44 -8.22 -10.52
CA LEU A 169 0.04 -8.52 -10.78
C LEU A 169 -0.87 -7.33 -10.45
N ILE A 170 -0.70 -6.70 -9.29
CA ILE A 170 -1.47 -5.51 -8.88
C ILE A 170 -1.25 -4.36 -9.87
N LYS A 171 0.01 -4.09 -10.26
CA LYS A 171 0.34 -3.05 -11.27
C LYS A 171 -0.33 -3.33 -12.62
N LYS A 172 -0.32 -4.59 -13.08
CA LYS A 172 -0.99 -4.98 -14.32
C LYS A 172 -2.48 -4.73 -14.25
N LEU A 173 -3.14 -5.17 -13.17
CA LEU A 173 -4.58 -4.96 -12.97
C LEU A 173 -4.97 -3.48 -12.91
N ALA A 174 -4.12 -2.65 -12.30
CA ALA A 174 -4.31 -1.20 -12.28
C ALA A 174 -4.19 -0.58 -13.68
N LYS A 175 -3.20 -1.00 -14.47
CA LYS A 175 -3.05 -0.58 -15.87
C LYS A 175 -4.25 -0.99 -16.74
N ASP A 176 -4.87 -2.13 -16.42
CA ASP A 176 -6.11 -2.60 -17.07
C ASP A 176 -7.37 -1.83 -16.60
N GLY A 177 -7.18 -0.74 -15.85
CA GLY A 177 -8.24 0.19 -15.44
C GLY A 177 -8.98 -0.16 -14.15
N LYS A 178 -8.53 -1.16 -13.38
CA LYS A 178 -9.15 -1.50 -12.09
C LYS A 178 -8.72 -0.52 -11.00
N THR A 179 -9.67 -0.22 -10.10
CA THR A 179 -9.35 0.44 -8.84
C THR A 179 -8.99 -0.64 -7.82
N ILE A 180 -7.89 -0.46 -7.10
CA ILE A 180 -7.42 -1.44 -6.11
C ILE A 180 -7.30 -0.75 -4.75
N ILE A 181 -7.98 -1.29 -3.74
CA ILE A 181 -7.84 -0.88 -2.34
C ILE A 181 -7.12 -2.01 -1.63
N MET A 182 -5.95 -1.74 -1.09
CA MET A 182 -5.19 -2.74 -0.36
C MET A 182 -4.82 -2.26 1.05
N ALA A 183 -5.03 -3.13 2.05
CA ALA A 183 -4.48 -2.89 3.36
C ALA A 183 -3.09 -3.55 3.47
N SER A 184 -2.13 -2.87 4.08
CA SER A 184 -0.81 -3.42 4.34
C SER A 184 -0.13 -2.74 5.53
N HIS A 185 0.74 -3.48 6.19
CA HIS A 185 1.68 -2.96 7.16
C HIS A 185 3.10 -2.78 6.58
N MET A 186 3.32 -3.22 5.33
CA MET A 186 4.61 -3.14 4.62
C MET A 186 4.68 -1.85 3.80
N LEU A 187 5.24 -0.81 4.39
CA LEU A 187 5.30 0.55 3.81
C LEU A 187 6.06 0.57 2.47
N ASP A 188 7.19 -0.13 2.39
CA ASP A 188 8.01 -0.22 1.17
C ASP A 188 7.26 -0.82 -0.02
N GLU A 189 6.41 -1.83 0.22
CA GLU A 189 5.65 -2.45 -0.86
C GLU A 189 4.53 -1.54 -1.35
N VAL A 190 3.92 -0.81 -0.44
CA VAL A 190 2.87 0.17 -0.78
C VAL A 190 3.46 1.32 -1.58
N GLU A 191 4.63 1.85 -1.21
CA GLU A 191 5.31 2.90 -1.94
C GLU A 191 5.59 2.52 -3.41
N LYS A 192 5.90 1.24 -3.66
CA LYS A 192 6.20 0.72 -5.01
C LYS A 192 4.96 0.52 -5.90
N VAL A 193 3.76 0.49 -5.31
CA VAL A 193 2.53 0.07 -6.01
C VAL A 193 1.44 1.13 -5.95
N CYS A 194 1.27 1.78 -4.79
CA CYS A 194 0.13 2.66 -4.56
C CYS A 194 0.35 4.06 -5.16
N THR A 195 -0.72 4.63 -5.67
CA THR A 195 -0.79 6.03 -6.09
C THR A 195 -1.28 6.93 -4.96
N HIS A 196 -2.13 6.38 -4.09
CA HIS A 196 -2.70 7.10 -2.94
C HIS A 196 -2.63 6.23 -1.69
N VAL A 197 -2.58 6.85 -0.53
CA VAL A 197 -2.56 6.15 0.75
C VAL A 197 -3.43 6.85 1.79
N ALA A 198 -3.90 6.05 2.77
CA ALA A 198 -4.43 6.51 4.06
C ALA A 198 -3.63 5.83 5.17
N ILE A 199 -3.07 6.59 6.09
CA ILE A 199 -2.26 6.09 7.21
C ILE A 199 -3.12 6.07 8.46
N LEU A 200 -3.30 4.86 9.03
CA LEU A 200 -4.04 4.64 10.27
C LEU A 200 -3.11 4.30 11.43
N LYS A 201 -3.36 4.89 12.61
CA LYS A 201 -2.71 4.53 13.88
C LYS A 201 -3.74 4.56 15.01
N PHE A 202 -3.86 3.46 15.77
CA PHE A 202 -4.82 3.33 16.88
C PHE A 202 -6.26 3.72 16.51
N GLY A 203 -6.72 3.29 15.32
CA GLY A 203 -8.06 3.59 14.81
C GLY A 203 -8.28 5.01 14.29
N LYS A 204 -7.28 5.87 14.31
CA LYS A 204 -7.34 7.25 13.80
C LYS A 204 -6.67 7.36 12.45
N LEU A 205 -7.23 8.19 11.58
CA LEU A 205 -6.59 8.61 10.35
C LEU A 205 -5.55 9.70 10.67
N ILE A 206 -4.30 9.43 10.33
CA ILE A 206 -3.19 10.37 10.51
C ILE A 206 -3.08 11.31 9.32
N THR A 207 -3.08 10.73 8.11
CA THR A 207 -3.06 11.48 6.84
C THR A 207 -3.61 10.61 5.72
N TYR A 208 -4.04 11.23 4.62
CA TYR A 208 -4.36 10.54 3.37
C TYR A 208 -4.14 11.46 2.18
N GLY A 209 -3.87 10.91 1.01
CA GLY A 209 -3.66 11.65 -0.23
C GLY A 209 -2.81 10.90 -1.25
N ASP A 210 -2.35 11.61 -2.26
CA ASP A 210 -1.39 11.09 -3.24
C ASP A 210 -0.06 10.76 -2.56
N VAL A 211 0.53 9.61 -2.90
CA VAL A 211 1.80 9.14 -2.31
C VAL A 211 2.91 10.17 -2.54
N ASN A 212 3.00 10.74 -3.74
CA ASN A 212 4.04 11.71 -4.05
C ASN A 212 3.85 13.00 -3.23
N GLU A 213 2.60 13.46 -3.03
CA GLU A 213 2.32 14.64 -2.21
C GLU A 213 2.65 14.41 -0.73
N ILE A 214 2.35 13.20 -0.21
CA ILE A 214 2.70 12.83 1.17
C ILE A 214 4.23 12.69 1.33
N LEU A 215 4.91 12.22 0.28
CA LEU A 215 6.37 12.09 0.23
C LEU A 215 7.09 13.38 -0.18
N VAL A 216 6.36 14.44 -0.58
CA VAL A 216 6.96 15.76 -0.82
C VAL A 216 7.54 16.25 0.50
N ASN A 217 8.81 16.04 0.66
CA ASN A 217 9.61 16.55 1.76
C ASN A 217 10.91 17.08 1.17
N ASP A 218 11.61 17.88 1.97
CA ASP A 218 12.95 18.34 1.64
C ASP A 218 13.81 17.19 1.10
N ASP A 219 14.55 17.48 0.05
CA ASP A 219 15.60 16.57 -0.41
C ASP A 219 16.65 16.42 0.69
N ILE A 220 17.05 15.20 1.01
CA ILE A 220 18.13 14.96 1.97
C ILE A 220 19.37 14.53 1.20
N VAL A 221 20.39 15.36 1.23
CA VAL A 221 21.71 14.97 0.71
C VAL A 221 22.53 14.41 1.87
N GLU A 222 22.88 13.13 1.78
CA GLU A 222 23.73 12.44 2.72
C GLU A 222 25.18 12.52 2.25
N ILE A 223 26.05 13.09 3.08
CA ILE A 223 27.47 13.29 2.77
C ILE A 223 28.34 12.79 3.92
N ALA A 224 29.54 12.33 3.60
CA ALA A 224 30.54 11.98 4.60
C ALA A 224 31.95 12.45 4.19
N SER A 225 32.77 12.65 5.18
CA SER A 225 34.21 12.89 5.04
C SER A 225 34.97 12.32 6.24
N SER A 226 36.28 12.40 6.24
CA SER A 226 37.09 11.97 7.38
C SER A 226 36.87 12.76 8.67
N ASP A 227 36.30 13.98 8.58
CA ASP A 227 35.94 14.83 9.72
C ASP A 227 34.52 15.36 9.56
N LEU A 228 33.58 14.73 10.25
CA LEU A 228 32.15 15.05 10.16
C LEU A 228 31.77 16.38 10.80
N GLU A 229 32.45 16.78 11.88
CA GLU A 229 32.21 18.07 12.52
C GLU A 229 32.66 19.24 11.64
N ARG A 230 33.86 19.14 11.06
CA ARG A 230 34.33 20.11 10.09
C ARG A 230 33.41 20.16 8.88
N LEU A 231 32.98 19.02 8.35
CA LEU A 231 32.04 18.93 7.23
C LEU A 231 30.73 19.63 7.55
N LYS A 232 30.12 19.34 8.71
CA LYS A 232 28.88 19.97 9.16
C LYS A 232 29.02 21.48 9.28
N ASN A 233 30.08 21.95 9.97
CA ASN A 233 30.32 23.40 10.19
C ASN A 233 30.59 24.15 8.89
N THR A 234 31.11 23.48 7.87
CA THR A 234 31.31 24.05 6.55
C THR A 234 30.03 24.10 5.74
N ILE A 235 29.33 22.94 5.63
CA ILE A 235 28.16 22.83 4.75
C ILE A 235 26.94 23.64 5.24
N ILE A 236 26.87 23.97 6.52
CA ILE A 236 25.80 24.83 7.07
C ILE A 236 25.80 26.24 6.42
N ASN A 237 26.92 26.68 5.88
CA ASN A 237 27.06 27.96 5.20
C ASN A 237 26.73 27.89 3.70
N MET A 238 26.41 26.70 3.17
CA MET A 238 26.00 26.56 1.78
C MET A 238 24.61 27.15 1.58
N ALA A 239 24.41 27.95 0.54
CA ALA A 239 23.11 28.50 0.22
C ALA A 239 22.12 27.39 -0.21
N GLY A 240 20.84 27.57 0.19
CA GLY A 240 19.73 26.68 -0.22
C GLY A 240 19.49 25.52 0.73
N ASN A 241 20.35 25.21 1.70
CA ASN A 241 20.01 24.24 2.74
C ASN A 241 19.00 24.83 3.73
N THR A 242 18.12 23.96 4.27
CA THR A 242 17.12 24.31 5.27
C THR A 242 17.50 23.79 6.67
N HIS A 243 18.25 22.70 6.72
CA HIS A 243 18.71 22.08 7.98
C HIS A 243 19.93 21.19 7.74
N VAL A 244 20.85 21.15 8.72
CA VAL A 244 22.05 20.29 8.69
C VAL A 244 22.23 19.57 10.01
N GLN A 245 22.31 18.25 9.98
CA GLN A 245 22.53 17.42 11.19
C GLN A 245 23.49 16.26 10.93
N ILE A 246 24.18 15.81 11.97
CA ILE A 246 24.94 14.56 11.95
C ILE A 246 23.97 13.43 12.30
N SER A 247 23.98 12.37 11.50
CA SER A 247 23.23 11.15 11.72
C SER A 247 24.13 9.95 11.48
N ASN A 248 24.43 9.20 12.52
CA ASN A 248 25.43 8.11 12.48
C ASN A 248 26.80 8.60 11.97
N GLU A 249 27.29 8.01 10.89
CA GLU A 249 28.59 8.31 10.27
C GLU A 249 28.49 9.26 9.09
N THR A 250 27.39 10.03 8.96
CA THR A 250 27.13 10.92 7.83
C THR A 250 26.55 12.26 8.30
N VAL A 251 26.63 13.27 7.45
CA VAL A 251 25.95 14.56 7.61
C VAL A 251 24.77 14.58 6.65
N HIS A 252 23.59 14.84 7.17
CA HIS A 252 22.38 15.04 6.39
C HIS A 252 22.15 16.54 6.17
N VAL A 253 22.05 16.92 4.91
CA VAL A 253 21.78 18.30 4.48
C VAL A 253 20.42 18.34 3.80
N ASN A 254 19.48 19.07 4.38
CA ASN A 254 18.14 19.20 3.83
C ASN A 254 18.07 20.39 2.87
N PHE A 255 17.43 20.16 1.73
CA PHE A 255 17.09 21.19 0.74
C PHE A 255 15.59 21.15 0.46
N ALA A 256 15.01 22.26 0.04
CA ALA A 256 13.61 22.25 -0.41
C ALA A 256 13.42 21.22 -1.53
N ALA A 257 12.23 20.60 -1.60
CA ALA A 257 11.94 19.52 -2.55
C ALA A 257 12.33 19.85 -3.99
N GLY A 258 13.13 18.99 -4.63
CA GLY A 258 13.57 19.14 -6.02
C GLY A 258 14.66 20.19 -6.23
N THR A 259 15.22 20.77 -5.16
CA THR A 259 16.27 21.80 -5.28
C THR A 259 17.68 21.31 -4.96
N ALA A 260 17.83 20.09 -4.43
CA ALA A 260 19.15 19.54 -4.14
C ALA A 260 19.96 19.31 -5.42
N ASN A 261 21.16 19.88 -5.45
CA ASN A 261 22.12 19.71 -6.53
C ASN A 261 23.40 19.07 -5.99
N LEU A 262 23.60 17.79 -6.28
CA LEU A 262 24.78 17.03 -5.79
C LEU A 262 26.10 17.60 -6.30
N GLU A 263 26.13 18.09 -7.55
CA GLU A 263 27.34 18.71 -8.13
C GLU A 263 27.71 19.97 -7.36
N ALA A 264 26.71 20.81 -7.05
CA ALA A 264 26.93 22.03 -6.28
C ALA A 264 27.41 21.72 -4.85
N VAL A 265 26.83 20.69 -4.20
CA VAL A 265 27.28 20.22 -2.88
C VAL A 265 28.73 19.75 -2.92
N ASN A 266 29.07 18.90 -3.91
CA ASN A 266 30.41 18.37 -4.05
C ASN A 266 31.43 19.49 -4.31
N LYS A 267 31.10 20.41 -5.23
CA LYS A 267 31.94 21.56 -5.56
C LYS A 267 32.17 22.46 -4.35
N PHE A 268 31.10 22.77 -3.60
CA PHE A 268 31.19 23.59 -2.40
C PHE A 268 32.13 22.97 -1.35
N CYS A 269 32.00 21.66 -1.09
CA CYS A 269 32.87 20.96 -0.17
C CYS A 269 34.34 21.00 -0.64
N PHE A 270 34.59 20.74 -1.93
CA PHE A 270 35.94 20.74 -2.51
C PHE A 270 36.60 22.10 -2.43
N GLU A 271 35.88 23.19 -2.75
CA GLU A 271 36.37 24.57 -2.67
C GLU A 271 36.73 24.98 -1.23
N ASN A 272 36.14 24.34 -0.22
CA ASN A 272 36.44 24.53 1.20
C ASN A 272 37.46 23.50 1.74
N GLY A 273 38.15 22.77 0.86
CA GLY A 273 39.21 21.83 1.21
C GLY A 273 38.69 20.56 1.89
N ILE A 274 37.47 20.14 1.59
CA ILE A 274 36.88 18.89 2.09
C ILE A 274 36.67 17.94 0.92
N VAL A 275 37.26 16.75 1.02
CA VAL A 275 37.03 15.64 0.08
C VAL A 275 35.94 14.74 0.66
N LEU A 276 34.85 14.59 -0.09
CA LEU A 276 33.76 13.71 0.31
C LEU A 276 34.11 12.24 0.04
N SER A 277 33.89 11.39 1.02
CA SER A 277 33.96 9.93 0.88
C SER A 277 32.63 9.31 0.51
N HIS A 278 31.50 10.04 0.74
CA HIS A 278 30.16 9.66 0.41
C HIS A 278 29.34 10.89 -0.01
N LEU A 279 28.52 10.73 -1.05
CA LEU A 279 27.58 11.75 -1.54
C LEU A 279 26.38 11.06 -2.19
N GLN A 280 25.20 11.17 -1.59
CA GLN A 280 23.99 10.54 -2.09
C GLN A 280 22.75 11.40 -1.83
N LEU A 281 21.84 11.48 -2.81
CA LEU A 281 20.50 12.03 -2.59
C LEU A 281 19.63 10.93 -2.02
N LYS A 282 19.15 11.14 -0.79
CA LYS A 282 18.14 10.30 -0.15
C LYS A 282 16.76 10.89 -0.37
N LYS A 283 15.86 10.11 -0.97
CA LYS A 283 14.44 10.41 -0.92
C LYS A 283 13.88 9.84 0.38
N LYS A 284 13.07 10.62 1.10
CA LYS A 284 12.36 10.09 2.26
C LYS A 284 11.42 8.97 1.79
N SER A 285 11.47 7.84 2.48
CA SER A 285 10.53 6.74 2.27
C SER A 285 9.23 6.97 3.04
N LEU A 286 8.15 6.26 2.63
CA LEU A 286 6.91 6.21 3.41
C LEU A 286 7.17 5.75 4.86
N GLU A 287 8.17 4.90 5.08
CA GLU A 287 8.54 4.43 6.41
C GLU A 287 9.08 5.58 7.28
N THR A 288 10.00 6.38 6.76
CA THR A 288 10.52 7.56 7.47
C THR A 288 9.38 8.54 7.79
N LYS A 289 8.51 8.80 6.81
CA LYS A 289 7.37 9.69 7.00
C LYS A 289 6.36 9.15 8.01
N PHE A 290 6.10 7.85 7.97
CA PHE A 290 5.24 7.18 8.94
C PHE A 290 5.79 7.35 10.37
N LEU A 291 7.08 7.14 10.58
CA LEU A 291 7.71 7.32 11.89
C LEU A 291 7.61 8.78 12.37
N GLU A 292 7.84 9.75 11.50
CA GLU A 292 7.68 11.19 11.81
C GLU A 292 6.26 11.56 12.24
N LEU A 293 5.25 11.03 11.53
CA LEU A 293 3.83 11.31 11.80
C LEU A 293 3.28 10.54 13.01
N THR A 294 4.01 9.52 13.46
CA THR A 294 3.52 8.60 14.50
C THR A 294 4.31 8.64 15.81
N ASN A 295 5.42 9.35 15.86
CA ASN A 295 6.15 9.69 17.09
C ASN A 295 5.68 11.03 17.61
#